data_5ec6821b20b33631601e58dff3fd5ac7
#
_entry.id   5ec6821b20b33631601e58dff3fd5ac7
#
_cell.length_a   1.000
_cell.length_b   1.000
_cell.length_c   1.000
_cell.angle_alpha   90.00
_cell.angle_beta   90.00
_cell.angle_gamma   90.00
#
_symmetry.space_group_name_H-M   'P 1'
#
loop_
_entity.id
_entity.type
_entity.pdbx_description
1 polymer ?
#
loop_
_entity_poly.entity_id
_entity_poly.type
_entity_poly.pdbx_seq_one_letter_code
_entity_poly.pdbx_strand_id
1 'polypeptide(L)'
;MPKSLIVIGAGIIGLELGSVWRRLGAEVTVVEFLDRITPGMDEETAKTFQRSLTKQGMKFKLGAKVTGAKAGAKSVDLTVEPVAGGAAETLTADYVLLAIGRRPYTQGLGLETVGIEADKRGYIPNDHGKTSAPGVWVIGDVTTGVMLAHKAEEESVSVAETIAGKAGHVNYAVIPSVVYTAPEVAWVGKTEEELKAEGRAYKAGKFPFTANSRAKINHETEGFVKVLADAKTDRILGVHMIGPQVGEMIGEYCVAMEFAASSEDVARTCHPHPTRSEAGRQASMGVEGWTMQA
;
A
#
# COMPACT_ATOMS: atom_id res chain seq x y z
N MET A 1 16.26 23.82 -4.40
CA MET A 1 15.01 23.28 -3.86
C MET A 1 13.85 23.90 -4.61
N PRO A 2 12.90 23.11 -5.15
CA PRO A 2 11.73 23.65 -5.86
C PRO A 2 10.84 24.45 -4.90
N LYS A 3 10.23 25.50 -5.39
CA LYS A 3 9.17 26.22 -4.67
C LYS A 3 7.82 25.55 -4.86
N SER A 4 7.63 24.92 -6.04
CA SER A 4 6.39 24.23 -6.40
C SER A 4 6.67 22.93 -7.14
N LEU A 5 5.85 21.90 -6.85
CA LEU A 5 5.89 20.57 -7.44
C LEU A 5 4.47 20.12 -7.80
N ILE A 6 4.28 19.66 -9.01
CA ILE A 6 3.08 18.91 -9.37
C ILE A 6 3.43 17.42 -9.43
N VAL A 7 2.65 16.59 -8.75
CA VAL A 7 2.77 15.13 -8.79
C VAL A 7 1.63 14.59 -9.64
N ILE A 8 1.94 13.86 -10.69
CA ILE A 8 0.96 13.16 -11.53
C ILE A 8 0.87 11.72 -11.02
N GLY A 9 -0.27 11.36 -10.45
CA GLY A 9 -0.54 10.08 -9.82
C GLY A 9 -0.51 10.13 -8.29
N ALA A 10 -1.62 9.78 -7.65
CA ALA A 10 -1.79 9.70 -6.20
C ALA A 10 -1.57 8.29 -5.65
N GLY A 11 -0.72 7.51 -6.29
CA GLY A 11 -0.21 6.23 -5.78
C GLY A 11 0.86 6.44 -4.70
N ILE A 12 1.34 5.33 -4.13
CA ILE A 12 2.30 5.31 -3.01
C ILE A 12 3.53 6.17 -3.32
N ILE A 13 4.21 5.92 -4.44
CA ILE A 13 5.46 6.63 -4.82
C ILE A 13 5.23 8.14 -4.93
N GLY A 14 4.13 8.55 -5.58
CA GLY A 14 3.80 9.97 -5.74
C GLY A 14 3.56 10.67 -4.41
N LEU A 15 2.88 10.00 -3.47
CA LEU A 15 2.57 10.58 -2.17
C LEU A 15 3.79 10.59 -1.23
N GLU A 16 4.61 9.56 -1.24
CA GLU A 16 5.87 9.53 -0.46
C GLU A 16 6.80 10.66 -0.89
N LEU A 17 7.14 10.73 -2.17
CA LEU A 17 8.03 11.77 -2.69
C LEU A 17 7.40 13.16 -2.58
N GLY A 18 6.10 13.31 -2.86
CA GLY A 18 5.37 14.55 -2.69
C GLY A 18 5.39 15.04 -1.25
N SER A 19 5.21 14.14 -0.26
CA SER A 19 5.25 14.47 1.17
C SER A 19 6.63 14.96 1.61
N VAL A 20 7.72 14.38 1.09
CA VAL A 20 9.10 14.84 1.37
C VAL A 20 9.27 16.29 0.91
N TRP A 21 8.91 16.61 -0.34
CA TRP A 21 9.03 17.95 -0.87
C TRP A 21 8.12 18.95 -0.14
N ARG A 22 6.89 18.51 0.23
CA ARG A 22 6.00 19.34 1.05
C ARG A 22 6.61 19.68 2.41
N ARG A 23 7.19 18.72 3.09
CA ARG A 23 7.85 18.90 4.40
C ARG A 23 9.10 19.79 4.30
N LEU A 24 9.79 19.78 3.15
CA LEU A 24 10.91 20.69 2.86
C LEU A 24 10.45 22.10 2.44
N GLY A 25 9.14 22.37 2.34
CA GLY A 25 8.59 23.71 2.12
C GLY A 25 8.08 23.99 0.71
N ALA A 26 8.12 23.00 -0.21
CA ALA A 26 7.53 23.17 -1.54
C ALA A 26 6.00 23.21 -1.47
N GLU A 27 5.34 23.97 -2.35
CA GLU A 27 3.92 23.80 -2.63
C GLU A 27 3.74 22.54 -3.48
N VAL A 28 2.96 21.57 -2.99
CA VAL A 28 2.73 20.29 -3.69
C VAL A 28 1.27 20.17 -4.08
N THR A 29 1.03 19.98 -5.38
CA THR A 29 -0.28 19.65 -5.93
C THR A 29 -0.23 18.27 -6.59
N VAL A 30 -1.12 17.37 -6.15
CA VAL A 30 -1.26 16.01 -6.70
C VAL A 30 -2.44 16.00 -7.66
N VAL A 31 -2.22 15.52 -8.90
CA VAL A 31 -3.25 15.32 -9.92
C VAL A 31 -3.46 13.83 -10.08
N GLU A 32 -4.70 13.36 -9.90
CA GLU A 32 -5.04 11.94 -9.98
C GLU A 32 -6.27 11.73 -10.87
N PHE A 33 -6.16 10.73 -11.74
CA PHE A 33 -7.23 10.35 -12.68
C PHE A 33 -8.46 9.80 -11.96
N LEU A 34 -8.24 9.02 -10.90
CA LEU A 34 -9.32 8.48 -10.08
C LEU A 34 -9.86 9.52 -9.10
N ASP A 35 -11.02 9.26 -8.55
CA ASP A 35 -11.68 10.10 -7.53
C ASP A 35 -11.15 9.85 -6.11
N ARG A 36 -10.11 9.02 -5.97
CA ARG A 36 -9.48 8.65 -4.69
C ARG A 36 -7.96 8.52 -4.83
N ILE A 37 -7.25 8.68 -3.73
CA ILE A 37 -5.82 8.34 -3.64
C ILE A 37 -5.62 6.85 -3.38
N THR A 38 -4.41 6.34 -3.62
CA THR A 38 -3.98 4.97 -3.29
C THR A 38 -5.02 3.89 -3.62
N PRO A 39 -5.36 3.70 -4.91
CA PRO A 39 -6.30 2.64 -5.32
C PRO A 39 -5.77 1.28 -4.85
N GLY A 40 -6.68 0.43 -4.30
CA GLY A 40 -6.32 -0.86 -3.70
C GLY A 40 -6.06 -0.82 -2.19
N MET A 41 -5.93 0.37 -1.58
CA MET A 41 -5.95 0.53 -0.13
C MET A 41 -7.40 0.53 0.39
N ASP A 42 -7.62 0.02 1.61
CA ASP A 42 -8.90 0.14 2.30
C ASP A 42 -9.42 1.58 2.29
N GLU A 43 -10.69 1.78 1.96
CA GLU A 43 -11.25 3.11 1.68
C GLU A 43 -11.20 4.04 2.89
N GLU A 44 -11.49 3.54 4.09
CA GLU A 44 -11.43 4.34 5.32
C GLU A 44 -10.02 4.78 5.62
N THR A 45 -9.06 3.89 5.42
CA THR A 45 -7.63 4.17 5.59
C THR A 45 -7.15 5.19 4.56
N ALA A 46 -7.50 5.04 3.28
CA ALA A 46 -7.16 5.98 2.21
C ALA A 46 -7.74 7.38 2.44
N LYS A 47 -9.00 7.47 2.87
CA LYS A 47 -9.66 8.75 3.22
C LYS A 47 -8.98 9.43 4.41
N THR A 48 -8.58 8.67 5.41
CA THR A 48 -7.87 9.20 6.59
C THR A 48 -6.47 9.68 6.20
N PHE A 49 -5.79 8.92 5.35
CA PHE A 49 -4.49 9.29 4.81
C PHE A 49 -4.56 10.57 3.98
N GLN A 50 -5.53 10.70 3.08
CA GLN A 50 -5.74 11.92 2.30
C GLN A 50 -5.99 13.14 3.20
N ARG A 51 -6.82 12.99 4.23
CA ARG A 51 -7.07 14.08 5.20
C ARG A 51 -5.81 14.51 5.92
N SER A 52 -4.98 13.55 6.32
CA SER A 52 -3.68 13.84 6.97
C SER A 52 -2.76 14.63 6.04
N LEU A 53 -2.55 14.18 4.81
CA LEU A 53 -1.69 14.88 3.84
C LEU A 53 -2.24 16.26 3.47
N THR A 54 -3.57 16.40 3.37
CA THR A 54 -4.22 17.71 3.14
C THR A 54 -3.99 18.66 4.31
N LYS A 55 -4.10 18.19 5.54
CA LYS A 55 -3.79 18.97 6.75
C LYS A 55 -2.34 19.43 6.79
N GLN A 56 -1.42 18.64 6.24
CA GLN A 56 -0.01 18.98 6.08
C GLN A 56 0.24 19.95 4.91
N GLY A 57 -0.79 20.31 4.15
CA GLY A 57 -0.76 21.33 3.09
C GLY A 57 -0.54 20.78 1.67
N MET A 58 -0.67 19.47 1.44
CA MET A 58 -0.75 18.93 0.08
C MET A 58 -2.13 19.23 -0.52
N LYS A 59 -2.15 19.62 -1.78
CA LYS A 59 -3.37 19.91 -2.55
C LYS A 59 -3.67 18.71 -3.46
N PHE A 60 -4.95 18.35 -3.60
CA PHE A 60 -5.38 17.22 -4.43
C PHE A 60 -6.38 17.67 -5.49
N LYS A 61 -6.14 17.27 -6.74
CA LYS A 61 -7.07 17.35 -7.87
C LYS A 61 -7.37 15.92 -8.30
N LEU A 62 -8.41 15.36 -7.73
CA LEU A 62 -8.91 14.01 -8.03
C LEU A 62 -9.91 14.05 -9.19
N GLY A 63 -10.13 12.93 -9.87
CA GLY A 63 -10.99 12.88 -11.06
C GLY A 63 -10.50 13.79 -12.18
N ALA A 64 -9.18 13.96 -12.31
CA ALA A 64 -8.55 14.88 -13.25
C ALA A 64 -7.45 14.18 -14.05
N LYS A 65 -7.44 14.38 -15.37
CA LYS A 65 -6.43 13.82 -16.28
C LYS A 65 -5.50 14.90 -16.80
N VAL A 66 -4.22 14.59 -16.90
CA VAL A 66 -3.25 15.42 -17.60
C VAL A 66 -3.31 15.11 -19.09
N THR A 67 -3.57 16.11 -19.93
CA THR A 67 -3.70 15.97 -21.39
C THR A 67 -2.53 16.59 -22.15
N GLY A 68 -1.70 17.38 -21.48
CA GLY A 68 -0.53 18.00 -22.10
C GLY A 68 0.47 18.49 -21.05
N ALA A 69 1.73 18.58 -21.48
CA ALA A 69 2.81 19.15 -20.70
C ALA A 69 3.73 19.97 -21.60
N LYS A 70 4.08 21.19 -21.17
CA LYS A 70 5.03 22.05 -21.87
C LYS A 70 6.13 22.49 -20.90
N ALA A 71 7.33 21.97 -21.11
CA ALA A 71 8.51 22.39 -20.36
C ALA A 71 9.05 23.71 -20.87
N GLY A 72 9.20 24.68 -19.98
CA GLY A 72 9.89 25.94 -20.20
C GLY A 72 11.28 25.94 -19.56
N ALA A 73 11.98 27.06 -19.61
CA ALA A 73 13.33 27.20 -19.05
C ALA A 73 13.37 27.13 -17.51
N LYS A 74 12.27 27.48 -16.84
CA LYS A 74 12.20 27.61 -15.36
C LYS A 74 10.96 26.98 -14.74
N SER A 75 10.01 26.51 -15.56
CA SER A 75 8.74 25.94 -15.10
C SER A 75 8.19 24.97 -16.12
N VAL A 76 7.24 24.16 -15.68
CA VAL A 76 6.45 23.26 -16.52
C VAL A 76 4.99 23.66 -16.40
N ASP A 77 4.32 23.82 -17.54
CA ASP A 77 2.87 23.99 -17.63
C ASP A 77 2.20 22.67 -17.95
N LEU A 78 1.25 22.26 -17.13
CA LEU A 78 0.41 21.07 -17.35
C LEU A 78 -1.00 21.50 -17.72
N THR A 79 -1.52 20.91 -18.81
CA THR A 79 -2.94 21.01 -19.13
C THR A 79 -3.68 19.89 -18.41
N VAL A 80 -4.66 20.24 -17.60
CA VAL A 80 -5.44 19.31 -16.77
C VAL A 80 -6.91 19.47 -17.08
N GLU A 81 -7.62 18.36 -17.27
CA GLU A 81 -9.05 18.32 -17.58
C GLU A 81 -9.78 17.44 -16.56
N PRO A 82 -10.99 17.83 -16.10
CA PRO A 82 -11.84 16.93 -15.33
C PRO A 82 -12.20 15.67 -16.13
N VAL A 83 -12.11 14.50 -15.52
CA VAL A 83 -12.50 13.21 -16.16
C VAL A 83 -13.99 13.20 -16.53
N ALA A 84 -14.83 13.85 -15.71
CA ALA A 84 -16.26 14.00 -15.94
C ALA A 84 -16.62 14.98 -17.05
N GLY A 85 -15.62 15.61 -17.69
CA GLY A 85 -15.80 16.68 -18.67
C GLY A 85 -15.84 18.07 -18.03
N GLY A 86 -15.48 19.08 -18.82
CA GLY A 86 -15.41 20.48 -18.38
C GLY A 86 -14.25 21.21 -19.04
N ALA A 87 -14.06 22.46 -18.66
CA ALA A 87 -12.98 23.27 -19.20
C ALA A 87 -11.61 22.78 -18.70
N ALA A 88 -10.64 22.74 -19.60
CA ALA A 88 -9.25 22.51 -19.26
C ALA A 88 -8.70 23.70 -18.44
N GLU A 89 -7.82 23.41 -17.48
CA GLU A 89 -7.04 24.39 -16.76
C GLU A 89 -5.55 24.15 -16.95
N THR A 90 -4.75 25.19 -16.76
CA THR A 90 -3.28 25.09 -16.76
C THR A 90 -2.76 25.21 -15.33
N LEU A 91 -1.98 24.22 -14.92
CA LEU A 91 -1.22 24.24 -13.67
C LEU A 91 0.25 24.46 -13.99
N THR A 92 0.89 25.39 -13.31
CA THR A 92 2.32 25.70 -13.49
C THR A 92 3.08 25.36 -12.22
N ALA A 93 4.23 24.70 -12.35
CA ALA A 93 5.15 24.42 -11.24
C ALA A 93 6.61 24.43 -11.72
N ASP A 94 7.56 24.55 -10.77
CA ASP A 94 8.99 24.48 -11.07
C ASP A 94 9.35 23.09 -11.62
N TYR A 95 8.75 22.02 -11.05
CA TYR A 95 8.98 20.64 -11.45
C TYR A 95 7.70 19.84 -11.49
N VAL A 96 7.74 18.76 -12.26
CA VAL A 96 6.68 17.75 -12.34
C VAL A 96 7.28 16.39 -12.05
N LEU A 97 6.65 15.66 -11.13
CA LEU A 97 6.94 14.25 -10.83
C LEU A 97 5.90 13.38 -11.52
N LEU A 98 6.32 12.52 -12.42
CA LEU A 98 5.46 11.51 -13.05
C LEU A 98 5.53 10.21 -12.21
N ALA A 99 4.42 9.86 -11.55
CA ALA A 99 4.31 8.72 -10.63
C ALA A 99 3.02 7.90 -10.89
N ILE A 100 2.73 7.61 -12.16
CA ILE A 100 1.49 6.96 -12.62
C ILE A 100 1.52 5.42 -12.56
N GLY A 101 2.52 4.85 -11.90
CA GLY A 101 2.69 3.41 -11.73
C GLY A 101 3.96 2.87 -12.35
N ARG A 102 4.10 1.55 -12.30
CA ARG A 102 5.24 0.79 -12.80
C ARG A 102 4.73 -0.30 -13.74
N ARG A 103 5.60 -0.74 -14.62
CA ARG A 103 5.36 -1.91 -15.49
C ARG A 103 6.63 -2.77 -15.54
N PRO A 104 6.51 -4.06 -15.82
CA PRO A 104 7.66 -4.92 -16.00
C PRO A 104 8.61 -4.38 -17.07
N TYR A 105 9.90 -4.50 -16.83
CA TYR A 105 10.92 -4.14 -17.81
C TYR A 105 11.63 -5.41 -18.29
N THR A 106 11.22 -5.91 -19.44
CA THR A 106 11.70 -7.17 -20.03
C THR A 106 12.45 -6.97 -21.35
N GLN A 107 12.64 -5.72 -21.77
CA GLN A 107 13.35 -5.42 -23.03
C GLN A 107 14.83 -5.79 -22.91
N GLY A 108 15.34 -6.49 -23.93
CA GLY A 108 16.76 -6.86 -24.03
C GLY A 108 17.18 -8.04 -23.15
N LEU A 109 16.23 -8.76 -22.54
CA LEU A 109 16.53 -9.98 -21.77
C LEU A 109 16.83 -11.21 -22.64
N GLY A 110 16.56 -11.14 -23.95
CA GLY A 110 16.78 -12.28 -24.86
C GLY A 110 15.79 -13.43 -24.61
N LEU A 111 14.59 -13.15 -24.14
CA LEU A 111 13.56 -14.17 -23.81
C LEU A 111 13.23 -15.07 -25.00
N GLU A 112 13.29 -14.53 -26.22
CA GLU A 112 13.10 -15.24 -27.47
C GLU A 112 14.12 -16.36 -27.69
N THR A 113 15.34 -16.25 -27.15
CA THR A 113 16.39 -17.27 -27.28
C THR A 113 16.07 -18.56 -26.54
N VAL A 114 15.19 -18.47 -25.52
CA VAL A 114 14.71 -19.61 -24.71
C VAL A 114 13.21 -19.90 -24.93
N GLY A 115 12.60 -19.26 -25.95
CA GLY A 115 11.20 -19.50 -26.32
C GLY A 115 10.17 -18.97 -25.29
N ILE A 116 10.54 -17.93 -24.52
CA ILE A 116 9.64 -17.27 -23.58
C ILE A 116 9.09 -15.99 -24.22
N GLU A 117 7.78 -15.79 -24.13
CA GLU A 117 7.12 -14.56 -24.53
C GLU A 117 6.51 -13.89 -23.28
N ALA A 118 6.76 -12.60 -23.10
CA ALA A 118 6.08 -11.80 -22.09
C ALA A 118 4.62 -11.56 -22.53
N ASP A 119 3.74 -11.41 -21.55
CA ASP A 119 2.33 -11.06 -21.82
C ASP A 119 2.21 -9.62 -22.39
N LYS A 120 0.99 -9.21 -22.76
CA LYS A 120 0.70 -7.87 -23.33
C LYS A 120 1.05 -6.71 -22.36
N ARG A 121 1.21 -6.99 -21.07
CA ARG A 121 1.59 -6.03 -20.03
C ARG A 121 3.09 -6.09 -19.70
N GLY A 122 3.82 -7.04 -20.28
CA GLY A 122 5.25 -7.24 -20.09
C GLY A 122 5.60 -8.23 -18.98
N TYR A 123 4.63 -8.91 -18.35
CA TYR A 123 4.91 -9.94 -17.36
C TYR A 123 5.35 -11.24 -18.01
N ILE A 124 6.30 -11.93 -17.37
CA ILE A 124 6.74 -13.26 -17.79
C ILE A 124 5.81 -14.31 -17.17
N PRO A 125 5.08 -15.11 -18.00
CA PRO A 125 4.23 -16.17 -17.51
C PRO A 125 5.05 -17.22 -16.73
N ASN A 126 4.56 -17.59 -15.56
CA ASN A 126 5.24 -18.56 -14.71
C ASN A 126 4.24 -19.25 -13.77
N ASP A 127 4.66 -20.39 -13.25
CA ASP A 127 4.00 -21.10 -12.17
C ASP A 127 4.97 -21.19 -10.98
N HIS A 128 4.71 -20.42 -9.92
CA HIS A 128 5.60 -20.30 -8.74
C HIS A 128 7.07 -20.06 -9.12
N GLY A 129 7.30 -19.12 -10.03
CA GLY A 129 8.62 -18.76 -10.56
C GLY A 129 9.13 -19.65 -11.70
N LYS A 130 8.54 -20.83 -11.95
CA LYS A 130 8.93 -21.72 -13.02
C LYS A 130 8.37 -21.25 -14.36
N THR A 131 9.24 -20.99 -15.34
CA THR A 131 8.83 -20.63 -16.71
C THR A 131 8.57 -21.86 -17.58
N SER A 132 8.10 -21.62 -18.81
CA SER A 132 7.95 -22.69 -19.81
C SER A 132 9.29 -23.25 -20.32
N ALA A 133 10.40 -22.53 -20.16
CA ALA A 133 11.72 -22.95 -20.57
C ALA A 133 12.40 -23.75 -19.46
N PRO A 134 12.87 -25.00 -19.73
CA PRO A 134 13.56 -25.81 -18.73
C PRO A 134 14.78 -25.11 -18.14
N GLY A 135 14.87 -25.07 -16.81
CA GLY A 135 16.00 -24.44 -16.09
C GLY A 135 15.97 -22.93 -16.03
N VAL A 136 14.94 -22.27 -16.57
CA VAL A 136 14.75 -20.83 -16.50
C VAL A 136 13.65 -20.49 -15.51
N TRP A 137 13.99 -19.64 -14.54
CA TRP A 137 13.11 -19.19 -13.48
C TRP A 137 12.95 -17.68 -13.47
N VAL A 138 11.87 -17.18 -12.91
CA VAL A 138 11.58 -15.75 -12.88
C VAL A 138 11.00 -15.36 -11.52
N ILE A 139 11.41 -14.20 -10.99
CA ILE A 139 10.94 -13.62 -9.72
C ILE A 139 10.81 -12.11 -9.84
N GLY A 140 10.18 -11.50 -8.85
CA GLY A 140 10.16 -10.05 -8.66
C GLY A 140 9.20 -9.30 -9.59
N ASP A 141 9.56 -8.08 -9.96
CA ASP A 141 8.68 -7.11 -10.64
C ASP A 141 8.26 -7.52 -12.05
N VAL A 142 8.90 -8.54 -12.64
CA VAL A 142 8.54 -9.09 -13.94
C VAL A 142 7.55 -10.26 -13.86
N THR A 143 7.19 -10.69 -12.65
CA THR A 143 6.10 -11.63 -12.35
C THR A 143 4.81 -10.89 -12.00
N THR A 144 3.66 -11.56 -12.09
CA THR A 144 2.37 -10.98 -11.71
C THR A 144 2.27 -10.70 -10.20
N GLY A 145 1.36 -9.81 -9.81
CA GLY A 145 1.12 -9.41 -8.42
C GLY A 145 1.74 -8.05 -8.08
N VAL A 146 1.99 -7.81 -6.80
CA VAL A 146 2.55 -6.54 -6.31
C VAL A 146 4.03 -6.43 -6.64
N MET A 147 4.47 -5.21 -6.98
CA MET A 147 5.89 -4.92 -7.29
C MET A 147 6.57 -4.41 -6.02
N LEU A 148 6.99 -5.34 -5.15
CA LEU A 148 7.60 -5.07 -3.85
C LEU A 148 8.88 -5.90 -3.66
N ALA A 149 9.92 -5.28 -3.08
CA ALA A 149 11.22 -5.92 -2.87
C ALA A 149 11.11 -7.19 -2.02
N HIS A 150 10.37 -7.13 -0.90
CA HIS A 150 10.19 -8.27 -0.02
C HIS A 150 9.38 -9.42 -0.66
N LYS A 151 8.46 -9.14 -1.60
CA LYS A 151 7.84 -10.20 -2.42
C LYS A 151 8.90 -10.91 -3.26
N ALA A 152 9.80 -10.15 -3.91
CA ALA A 152 10.87 -10.72 -4.72
C ALA A 152 11.88 -11.53 -3.88
N GLU A 153 12.16 -11.10 -2.65
CA GLU A 153 13.00 -11.81 -1.69
C GLU A 153 12.37 -13.15 -1.31
N GLU A 154 11.09 -13.20 -0.94
CA GLU A 154 10.39 -14.46 -0.64
C GLU A 154 10.30 -15.38 -1.86
N GLU A 155 10.00 -14.85 -3.04
CA GLU A 155 10.04 -15.61 -4.29
C GLU A 155 11.44 -16.20 -4.55
N SER A 156 12.51 -15.46 -4.24
CA SER A 156 13.88 -15.92 -4.45
C SER A 156 14.24 -17.13 -3.57
N VAL A 157 13.84 -17.08 -2.30
CA VAL A 157 14.01 -18.21 -1.36
C VAL A 157 13.23 -19.42 -1.85
N SER A 158 11.95 -19.23 -2.18
CA SER A 158 11.08 -20.32 -2.67
C SER A 158 11.63 -20.98 -3.94
N VAL A 159 12.09 -20.18 -4.92
CA VAL A 159 12.68 -20.71 -6.15
C VAL A 159 14.00 -21.43 -5.87
N ALA A 160 14.88 -20.87 -5.03
CA ALA A 160 16.15 -21.53 -4.67
C ALA A 160 15.91 -22.87 -3.96
N GLU A 161 14.94 -22.94 -3.05
CA GLU A 161 14.54 -24.19 -2.38
C GLU A 161 13.99 -25.21 -3.37
N THR A 162 13.12 -24.77 -4.29
CA THR A 162 12.55 -25.64 -5.32
C THR A 162 13.65 -26.20 -6.25
N ILE A 163 14.61 -25.41 -6.67
CA ILE A 163 15.78 -25.84 -7.46
C ILE A 163 16.60 -26.89 -6.67
N ALA A 164 16.71 -26.70 -5.35
CA ALA A 164 17.42 -27.64 -4.46
C ALA A 164 16.61 -28.90 -4.10
N GLY A 165 15.41 -29.09 -4.70
CA GLY A 165 14.54 -30.25 -4.46
C GLY A 165 13.77 -30.20 -3.14
N LYS A 166 13.63 -29.01 -2.54
CA LYS A 166 12.80 -28.75 -1.36
C LYS A 166 11.44 -28.19 -1.76
N ALA A 167 10.51 -28.13 -0.82
CA ALA A 167 9.20 -27.51 -1.01
C ALA A 167 9.30 -25.99 -0.76
N GLY A 168 9.55 -25.22 -1.83
CA GLY A 168 9.49 -23.76 -1.77
C GLY A 168 8.05 -23.29 -1.61
N HIS A 169 7.83 -22.21 -0.82
CA HIS A 169 6.52 -21.65 -0.55
C HIS A 169 6.55 -20.14 -0.48
N VAL A 170 5.52 -19.49 -1.05
CA VAL A 170 5.22 -18.06 -0.86
C VAL A 170 3.73 -17.91 -0.61
N ASN A 171 3.37 -17.28 0.49
CA ASN A 171 1.97 -16.94 0.78
C ASN A 171 1.65 -15.54 0.24
N TYR A 172 1.21 -15.46 -1.01
CA TYR A 172 0.85 -14.20 -1.65
C TYR A 172 -0.31 -13.45 -0.98
N ALA A 173 -1.11 -14.10 -0.15
CA ALA A 173 -2.19 -13.46 0.60
C ALA A 173 -1.69 -12.66 1.83
N VAL A 174 -0.42 -12.85 2.23
CA VAL A 174 0.17 -12.28 3.45
C VAL A 174 1.37 -11.37 3.14
N ILE A 175 1.46 -10.87 1.92
CA ILE A 175 2.49 -9.89 1.56
C ILE A 175 2.03 -8.51 2.05
N PRO A 176 2.75 -7.88 3.01
CA PRO A 176 2.37 -6.57 3.52
C PRO A 176 2.70 -5.45 2.53
N SER A 177 2.02 -4.33 2.68
CA SER A 177 2.35 -3.09 2.00
C SER A 177 2.56 -1.98 3.02
N VAL A 178 3.53 -1.10 2.78
CA VAL A 178 3.83 0.04 3.65
C VAL A 178 3.99 1.29 2.81
N VAL A 179 3.49 2.42 3.32
CA VAL A 179 3.71 3.76 2.79
C VAL A 179 4.52 4.55 3.81
N TYR A 180 5.71 4.94 3.44
CA TYR A 180 6.68 5.61 4.33
C TYR A 180 6.49 7.14 4.35
N THR A 181 5.31 7.54 4.76
CA THR A 181 4.98 8.95 5.03
C THR A 181 4.95 9.23 6.53
N ALA A 182 4.54 10.42 6.94
CA ALA A 182 4.20 10.72 8.33
C ALA A 182 2.76 11.30 8.35
N PRO A 183 1.77 10.54 8.88
CA PRO A 183 1.87 9.19 9.41
C PRO A 183 2.19 8.13 8.35
N GLU A 184 2.76 6.99 8.77
CA GLU A 184 2.88 5.80 7.92
C GLU A 184 1.51 5.16 7.68
N VAL A 185 1.40 4.40 6.61
CA VAL A 185 0.25 3.51 6.37
C VAL A 185 0.78 2.11 6.10
N ALA A 186 0.19 1.09 6.73
CA ALA A 186 0.57 -0.29 6.51
C ALA A 186 -0.67 -1.18 6.44
N TRP A 187 -0.62 -2.21 5.59
CA TRP A 187 -1.71 -3.19 5.52
C TRP A 187 -1.21 -4.55 5.04
N VAL A 188 -1.99 -5.57 5.35
CA VAL A 188 -1.84 -6.93 4.86
C VAL A 188 -3.21 -7.57 4.70
N GLY A 189 -3.36 -8.45 3.71
CA GLY A 189 -4.60 -9.17 3.44
C GLY A 189 -5.65 -8.32 2.72
N LYS A 190 -6.92 -8.65 2.90
CA LYS A 190 -8.06 -8.09 2.16
C LYS A 190 -8.59 -6.81 2.75
N THR A 191 -9.07 -5.93 1.88
CA THR A 191 -9.83 -4.72 2.24
C THR A 191 -11.29 -5.05 2.51
N GLU A 192 -12.02 -4.13 3.17
CA GLU A 192 -13.47 -4.28 3.34
C GLU A 192 -14.21 -4.32 1.99
N GLU A 193 -13.74 -3.54 1.01
CA GLU A 193 -14.33 -3.46 -0.32
C GLU A 193 -14.21 -4.81 -1.05
N GLU A 194 -13.04 -5.46 -0.94
CA GLU A 194 -12.82 -6.79 -1.51
C GLU A 194 -13.70 -7.85 -0.84
N LEU A 195 -13.79 -7.85 0.49
CA LEU A 195 -14.66 -8.78 1.22
C LEU A 195 -16.15 -8.59 0.87
N LYS A 196 -16.60 -7.34 0.74
CA LYS A 196 -17.97 -7.01 0.29
C LYS A 196 -18.22 -7.48 -1.14
N ALA A 197 -17.25 -7.25 -2.05
CA ALA A 197 -17.36 -7.69 -3.45
C ALA A 197 -17.42 -9.23 -3.60
N GLU A 198 -16.70 -9.94 -2.71
CA GLU A 198 -16.71 -11.41 -2.65
C GLU A 198 -17.96 -11.96 -1.92
N GLY A 199 -18.79 -11.12 -1.34
CA GLY A 199 -19.93 -11.53 -0.50
C GLY A 199 -19.51 -12.28 0.77
N ARG A 200 -18.27 -12.10 1.22
CA ARG A 200 -17.73 -12.75 2.41
C ARG A 200 -18.19 -12.03 3.68
N ALA A 201 -18.84 -12.77 4.57
CA ALA A 201 -19.24 -12.24 5.85
C ALA A 201 -18.03 -12.05 6.77
N TYR A 202 -17.86 -10.84 7.31
CA TYR A 202 -16.76 -10.47 8.19
C TYR A 202 -17.25 -9.60 9.35
N LYS A 203 -16.41 -9.49 10.39
CA LYS A 203 -16.52 -8.53 11.47
C LYS A 203 -15.32 -7.60 11.41
N ALA A 204 -15.47 -6.37 11.87
CA ALA A 204 -14.41 -5.37 11.90
C ALA A 204 -14.22 -4.83 13.32
N GLY A 205 -12.98 -4.82 13.79
CA GLY A 205 -12.58 -4.13 15.00
C GLY A 205 -11.65 -2.97 14.68
N LYS A 206 -11.79 -1.85 15.38
CA LYS A 206 -10.97 -0.66 15.15
C LYS A 206 -10.60 0.00 16.46
N PHE A 207 -9.34 0.46 16.55
CA PHE A 207 -8.85 1.18 17.72
C PHE A 207 -8.02 2.41 17.32
N PRO A 208 -8.38 3.62 17.79
CA PRO A 208 -7.67 4.85 17.45
C PRO A 208 -6.43 5.04 18.31
N PHE A 209 -5.36 5.59 17.75
CA PHE A 209 -4.16 5.93 18.53
C PHE A 209 -4.40 7.02 19.58
N THR A 210 -5.47 7.82 19.48
CA THR A 210 -5.88 8.76 20.52
C THR A 210 -6.18 8.08 21.87
N ALA A 211 -6.53 6.80 21.88
CA ALA A 211 -6.76 6.00 23.08
C ALA A 211 -5.53 5.19 23.52
N ASN A 212 -4.45 5.15 22.72
CA ASN A 212 -3.23 4.39 23.03
C ASN A 212 -2.28 5.20 23.91
N SER A 213 -1.84 4.63 25.04
CA SER A 213 -0.97 5.29 26.03
C SER A 213 0.38 5.70 25.44
N ARG A 214 1.04 4.84 24.66
CA ARG A 214 2.35 5.14 24.05
C ARG A 214 2.25 6.26 23.02
N ALA A 215 1.18 6.28 22.22
CA ALA A 215 0.93 7.35 21.27
C ALA A 215 0.72 8.71 21.99
N LYS A 216 0.00 8.71 23.12
CA LYS A 216 -0.18 9.92 23.94
C LYS A 216 1.13 10.42 24.53
N ILE A 217 1.96 9.52 25.08
CA ILE A 217 3.28 9.87 25.63
C ILE A 217 4.16 10.54 24.57
N ASN A 218 4.12 10.04 23.35
CA ASN A 218 4.93 10.55 22.25
C ASN A 218 4.29 11.76 21.51
N HIS A 219 3.08 12.18 21.88
CA HIS A 219 2.30 13.19 21.14
C HIS A 219 2.04 12.86 19.68
N GLU A 220 1.91 11.58 19.35
CA GLU A 220 1.72 11.04 18.01
C GLU A 220 0.46 10.17 17.97
N THR A 221 -0.70 10.82 18.10
CA THR A 221 -2.00 10.15 18.28
C THR A 221 -2.84 10.04 17.00
N GLU A 222 -2.29 10.45 15.86
CA GLU A 222 -3.04 10.40 14.58
C GLU A 222 -3.16 8.96 14.10
N GLY A 223 -4.36 8.59 13.63
CA GLY A 223 -4.62 7.33 12.98
C GLY A 223 -5.27 6.25 13.85
N PHE A 224 -5.24 5.02 13.34
CA PHE A 224 -5.90 3.86 13.95
C PHE A 224 -5.31 2.54 13.44
N VAL A 225 -5.70 1.46 14.12
CA VAL A 225 -5.57 0.08 13.65
C VAL A 225 -6.98 -0.46 13.38
N LYS A 226 -7.18 -1.15 12.24
CA LYS A 226 -8.41 -1.81 11.84
C LYS A 226 -8.11 -3.27 11.50
N VAL A 227 -8.84 -4.19 12.11
CA VAL A 227 -8.74 -5.65 11.90
C VAL A 227 -10.04 -6.16 11.31
N LEU A 228 -9.94 -6.95 10.25
CA LEU A 228 -11.06 -7.62 9.60
C LEU A 228 -10.93 -9.12 9.85
N ALA A 229 -11.96 -9.75 10.40
CA ALA A 229 -11.97 -11.17 10.69
C ALA A 229 -13.21 -11.86 10.10
N ASP A 230 -13.06 -13.12 9.74
CA ASP A 230 -14.15 -13.95 9.20
C ASP A 230 -15.26 -14.11 10.25
N ALA A 231 -16.51 -13.85 9.85
CA ALA A 231 -17.63 -13.84 10.79
C ALA A 231 -17.93 -15.21 11.45
N LYS A 232 -17.47 -16.33 10.86
CA LYS A 232 -17.74 -17.69 11.36
C LYS A 232 -16.53 -18.29 12.09
N THR A 233 -15.34 -18.08 11.58
CA THR A 233 -14.12 -18.73 12.06
C THR A 233 -13.24 -17.82 12.88
N ASP A 234 -13.54 -16.53 12.91
CA ASP A 234 -12.76 -15.46 13.51
C ASP A 234 -11.33 -15.29 12.91
N ARG A 235 -11.03 -16.01 11.84
CA ARG A 235 -9.72 -15.94 11.19
C ARG A 235 -9.47 -14.54 10.65
N ILE A 236 -8.30 -13.97 10.90
CA ILE A 236 -7.91 -12.65 10.40
C ILE A 236 -7.84 -12.69 8.87
N LEU A 237 -8.56 -11.77 8.20
CA LEU A 237 -8.66 -11.65 6.76
C LEU A 237 -7.87 -10.47 6.20
N GLY A 238 -7.73 -9.43 7.00
CA GLY A 238 -6.99 -8.25 6.63
C GLY A 238 -6.80 -7.30 7.80
N VAL A 239 -5.72 -6.53 7.74
CA VAL A 239 -5.38 -5.53 8.75
C VAL A 239 -4.90 -4.26 8.05
N HIS A 240 -5.41 -3.12 8.48
CA HIS A 240 -5.13 -1.82 7.91
C HIS A 240 -4.79 -0.84 9.03
N MET A 241 -3.66 -0.18 8.91
CA MET A 241 -3.13 0.71 9.93
C MET A 241 -2.72 2.04 9.30
N ILE A 242 -2.99 3.12 10.00
CA ILE A 242 -2.41 4.43 9.72
C ILE A 242 -1.95 5.06 11.02
N GLY A 243 -0.70 5.47 11.11
CA GLY A 243 -0.13 6.05 12.32
C GLY A 243 1.39 5.97 12.35
N PRO A 244 2.00 6.40 13.44
CA PRO A 244 3.45 6.31 13.60
C PRO A 244 3.91 4.87 13.80
N GLN A 245 4.96 4.46 13.06
CA GLN A 245 5.60 3.15 13.16
C GLN A 245 4.68 1.95 12.85
N VAL A 246 3.60 2.16 12.10
CA VAL A 246 2.71 1.05 11.71
C VAL A 246 3.39 0.11 10.71
N GLY A 247 4.42 0.57 10.00
CA GLY A 247 5.27 -0.26 9.15
C GLY A 247 6.00 -1.37 9.93
N GLU A 248 6.40 -1.09 11.18
CA GLU A 248 6.97 -2.09 12.07
C GLU A 248 5.89 -2.99 12.71
N MET A 249 4.73 -2.42 13.03
CA MET A 249 3.64 -3.15 13.67
C MET A 249 2.98 -4.19 12.77
N ILE A 250 2.93 -3.97 11.46
CA ILE A 250 2.24 -4.85 10.53
C ILE A 250 2.84 -6.26 10.50
N GLY A 251 4.13 -6.41 10.81
CA GLY A 251 4.83 -7.68 10.87
C GLY A 251 4.20 -8.69 11.83
N GLU A 252 3.67 -8.24 12.97
CA GLU A 252 2.92 -9.07 13.91
C GLU A 252 1.73 -9.76 13.22
N TYR A 253 0.98 -9.00 12.43
CA TYR A 253 -0.17 -9.53 11.71
C TYR A 253 0.19 -10.39 10.52
N CYS A 254 1.33 -10.13 9.88
CA CYS A 254 1.85 -11.05 8.86
C CYS A 254 2.11 -12.43 9.47
N VAL A 255 2.78 -12.49 10.63
CA VAL A 255 3.00 -13.77 11.35
C VAL A 255 1.68 -14.40 11.78
N ALA A 256 0.75 -13.63 12.37
CA ALA A 256 -0.55 -14.13 12.78
C ALA A 256 -1.34 -14.74 11.60
N MET A 257 -1.38 -14.03 10.46
CA MET A 257 -2.10 -14.49 9.27
C MET A 257 -1.42 -15.68 8.59
N GLU A 258 -0.09 -15.75 8.57
CA GLU A 258 0.67 -16.89 8.04
C GLU A 258 0.31 -18.18 8.78
N PHE A 259 0.17 -18.11 10.11
CA PHE A 259 -0.25 -19.24 10.95
C PHE A 259 -1.77 -19.34 11.12
N ALA A 260 -2.54 -18.62 10.33
CA ALA A 260 -4.00 -18.69 10.31
C ALA A 260 -4.68 -18.34 11.65
N ALA A 261 -4.08 -17.44 12.42
CA ALA A 261 -4.60 -17.01 13.71
C ALA A 261 -5.98 -16.35 13.59
N SER A 262 -6.77 -16.48 14.64
CA SER A 262 -8.00 -15.74 14.86
C SER A 262 -7.73 -14.35 15.44
N SER A 263 -8.72 -13.44 15.37
CA SER A 263 -8.61 -12.16 16.07
C SER A 263 -8.55 -12.36 17.58
N GLU A 264 -9.19 -13.40 18.12
CA GLU A 264 -9.15 -13.78 19.52
C GLU A 264 -7.75 -14.21 19.96
N ASP A 265 -6.96 -14.91 19.13
CA ASP A 265 -5.58 -15.29 19.44
C ASP A 265 -4.71 -14.06 19.71
N VAL A 266 -4.79 -13.05 18.85
CA VAL A 266 -4.07 -11.77 19.06
C VAL A 266 -4.62 -11.02 20.27
N ALA A 267 -5.94 -10.95 20.43
CA ALA A 267 -6.61 -10.27 21.52
C ALA A 267 -6.22 -10.83 22.91
N ARG A 268 -6.01 -12.14 23.01
CA ARG A 268 -5.62 -12.84 24.26
C ARG A 268 -4.12 -12.89 24.49
N THR A 269 -3.32 -12.60 23.46
CA THR A 269 -1.87 -12.55 23.61
C THR A 269 -1.47 -11.32 24.46
N CYS A 270 -0.58 -11.53 25.45
CA CYS A 270 -0.09 -10.46 26.30
C CYS A 270 0.82 -9.52 25.49
N HIS A 271 0.50 -8.25 25.49
CA HIS A 271 1.33 -7.20 24.89
C HIS A 271 2.01 -6.35 25.97
N PRO A 272 3.25 -5.91 25.75
CA PRO A 272 3.94 -5.05 26.70
C PRO A 272 3.27 -3.67 26.78
N HIS A 273 3.21 -3.11 28.00
CA HIS A 273 2.65 -1.79 28.29
C HIS A 273 3.74 -0.82 28.75
N PRO A 274 3.82 0.45 28.24
CA PRO A 274 3.01 0.98 27.14
C PRO A 274 3.69 0.79 25.78
N THR A 275 2.97 0.28 24.81
CA THR A 275 3.43 0.11 23.42
C THR A 275 2.38 0.53 22.41
N ARG A 276 2.78 0.77 21.15
CA ARG A 276 1.85 0.99 20.05
C ARG A 276 1.15 -0.30 19.61
N SER A 277 1.81 -1.46 19.74
CA SER A 277 1.23 -2.77 19.39
C SER A 277 -0.03 -3.11 20.19
N GLU A 278 -0.19 -2.52 21.42
CA GLU A 278 -1.45 -2.63 22.16
C GLU A 278 -2.66 -2.09 21.35
N ALA A 279 -2.46 -1.15 20.42
CA ALA A 279 -3.54 -0.68 19.56
C ALA A 279 -4.03 -1.80 18.63
N GLY A 280 -3.14 -2.66 18.13
CA GLY A 280 -3.48 -3.86 17.39
C GLY A 280 -4.28 -4.84 18.22
N ARG A 281 -3.82 -5.16 19.44
CA ARG A 281 -4.55 -5.99 20.40
C ARG A 281 -5.95 -5.46 20.68
N GLN A 282 -6.09 -4.16 20.94
CA GLN A 282 -7.39 -3.53 21.22
C GLN A 282 -8.32 -3.56 19.98
N ALA A 283 -7.77 -3.38 18.77
CA ALA A 283 -8.53 -3.54 17.54
C ALA A 283 -9.01 -4.99 17.34
N SER A 284 -8.18 -5.98 17.66
CA SER A 284 -8.55 -7.39 17.64
C SER A 284 -9.64 -7.73 18.66
N MET A 285 -9.56 -7.18 19.89
CA MET A 285 -10.65 -7.24 20.87
C MET A 285 -11.94 -6.59 20.36
N GLY A 286 -11.82 -5.51 19.60
CA GLY A 286 -12.93 -4.77 19.01
C GLY A 286 -13.74 -5.57 17.99
N VAL A 287 -13.16 -6.61 17.38
CA VAL A 287 -13.87 -7.53 16.46
C VAL A 287 -15.08 -8.18 17.14
N GLU A 288 -14.95 -8.54 18.42
CA GLU A 288 -16.00 -9.13 19.24
C GLU A 288 -16.60 -8.14 20.27
N GLY A 289 -16.24 -6.86 20.20
CA GLY A 289 -16.86 -5.80 21.00
C GLY A 289 -16.41 -5.74 22.48
N TRP A 290 -15.25 -6.28 22.82
CA TRP A 290 -14.71 -6.27 24.21
C TRP A 290 -13.41 -5.48 24.38
N THR A 291 -13.24 -4.43 23.59
CA THR A 291 -12.17 -3.43 23.74
C THR A 291 -12.14 -2.88 25.17
N MET A 292 -10.95 -2.84 25.80
CA MET A 292 -10.81 -2.41 27.19
C MET A 292 -10.59 -0.89 27.35
N GLN A 293 -10.10 -0.21 26.33
CA GLN A 293 -9.65 1.19 26.40
C GLN A 293 -10.24 1.99 25.24
N ALA A 294 -11.55 2.08 25.18
CA ALA A 294 -12.24 2.84 24.13
C ALA A 294 -12.53 4.28 24.54
#